data_6ae4b13845b1de1119648b60adc8e2da
#
_entry.id   6ae4b13845b1de1119648b60adc8e2da
#
_cell.length_a   1.000
_cell.length_b   1.000
_cell.length_c   1.000
_cell.angle_alpha   90.00
_cell.angle_beta   90.00
_cell.angle_gamma   90.00
#
_symmetry.space_group_name_H-M   'P 1'
#
loop_
_entity.id
_entity.type
_entity.pdbx_description
1 polymer ?
#
loop_
_entity_poly.entity_id
_entity_poly.type
_entity_poly.pdbx_seq_one_letter_code
_entity_poly.pdbx_strand_id
1 'polypeptide(L)'
;MVSRAPLAIALTVVAVVAALLAPATVSAQEDDKPTAAVSLGDSYISGEAGRWQGNASSNWADRNGTDRAAARRSWFGWSYTQELVYGDTYETGCNRSDVAPLLSAELDTDTSFNIACAGASTNNVISASSGGVSHNGEIPQADQLASIAESYDVEVVVLSVGGNDLGFSDIIIDCVIGYTTSPRFAPNTCADEQRDVVAERMPAAVAGVAQAIADIHEALRLAGDDDYRIVLQSYPVPLPSGSEFRYPETGWQRTFVGGCPFWNSDADWATNELLPAIRDNLASAAAEGGAEFLDLSDALDGREACSQGTSQGAGPDAEWIRFVTTGIGQGDADESVHPNFYGQLAIGDCIAEHVDAGPGNSICTNTPGGSPQEMVLTR
;
A
#
# COMPACT_ATOMS: atom_id res chain seq x y z
N MET A 1 -27.87 -73.74 -87.04
CA MET A 1 -26.59 -73.09 -86.75
C MET A 1 -26.79 -72.21 -85.58
N VAL A 2 -26.34 -72.69 -84.45
CA VAL A 2 -26.61 -72.04 -83.10
C VAL A 2 -25.29 -71.43 -82.61
N SER A 3 -25.26 -70.15 -82.55
CA SER A 3 -24.11 -69.42 -82.03
C SER A 3 -24.30 -69.26 -80.46
N ARG A 4 -23.35 -69.72 -79.72
CA ARG A 4 -23.26 -69.48 -78.30
C ARG A 4 -22.39 -68.29 -77.97
N ALA A 5 -22.91 -67.31 -77.26
CA ALA A 5 -22.16 -66.22 -76.66
C ALA A 5 -21.69 -66.60 -75.25
N PRO A 6 -20.50 -66.20 -74.79
CA PRO A 6 -20.04 -66.50 -73.47
C PRO A 6 -20.51 -65.42 -72.42
N LEU A 7 -20.86 -65.90 -71.29
CA LEU A 7 -21.27 -65.15 -70.10
C LEU A 7 -20.02 -64.59 -69.37
N ALA A 8 -19.88 -63.28 -69.28
CA ALA A 8 -18.82 -62.67 -68.49
C ALA A 8 -19.31 -62.43 -67.03
N ILE A 9 -18.64 -63.02 -66.11
CA ILE A 9 -18.88 -62.84 -64.66
C ILE A 9 -18.06 -61.64 -64.22
N ALA A 10 -18.74 -60.60 -63.83
CA ALA A 10 -18.11 -59.44 -63.17
C ALA A 10 -17.95 -59.67 -61.67
N LEU A 11 -16.73 -59.80 -61.19
CA LEU A 11 -16.40 -59.76 -59.77
C LEU A 11 -16.41 -58.33 -59.26
N THR A 12 -17.37 -58.02 -58.39
CA THR A 12 -17.39 -56.76 -57.67
C THR A 12 -16.56 -56.92 -56.38
N VAL A 13 -15.42 -56.24 -56.32
CA VAL A 13 -14.57 -56.11 -55.13
C VAL A 13 -15.18 -55.01 -54.25
N VAL A 14 -15.75 -55.38 -53.12
CA VAL A 14 -16.18 -54.43 -52.08
C VAL A 14 -14.97 -54.09 -51.23
N ALA A 15 -14.43 -52.89 -51.40
CA ALA A 15 -13.40 -52.34 -50.51
C ALA A 15 -14.08 -51.80 -49.24
N VAL A 16 -13.93 -52.50 -48.10
CA VAL A 16 -14.31 -51.99 -46.79
C VAL A 16 -13.27 -51.00 -46.29
N VAL A 17 -13.58 -49.70 -46.34
CA VAL A 17 -12.75 -48.65 -45.73
C VAL A 17 -13.08 -48.65 -44.24
N ALA A 18 -12.21 -49.28 -43.43
CA ALA A 18 -12.21 -49.09 -41.98
C ALA A 18 -11.69 -47.69 -41.65
N ALA A 19 -12.60 -46.75 -41.38
CA ALA A 19 -12.25 -45.48 -40.82
C ALA A 19 -11.80 -45.69 -39.37
N LEU A 20 -10.51 -45.56 -39.10
CA LEU A 20 -9.92 -45.47 -37.79
C LEU A 20 -10.42 -44.16 -37.14
N LEU A 21 -11.45 -44.25 -36.28
CA LEU A 21 -11.82 -43.22 -35.34
C LEU A 21 -10.72 -43.14 -34.28
N ALA A 22 -9.69 -42.32 -34.51
CA ALA A 22 -8.82 -41.86 -33.43
C ALA A 22 -9.67 -41.00 -32.49
N PRO A 23 -9.66 -41.26 -31.17
CA PRO A 23 -10.28 -40.33 -30.24
C PRO A 23 -9.54 -38.98 -30.41
N ALA A 24 -10.27 -37.95 -30.80
CA ALA A 24 -9.78 -36.57 -30.68
C ALA A 24 -9.58 -36.34 -29.16
N THR A 25 -8.33 -36.30 -28.73
CA THR A 25 -8.01 -35.70 -27.43
C THR A 25 -8.41 -34.25 -27.56
N VAL A 26 -9.57 -33.91 -27.02
CA VAL A 26 -9.90 -32.51 -26.69
C VAL A 26 -8.91 -32.20 -25.60
N SER A 27 -7.80 -31.55 -25.95
CA SER A 27 -7.06 -30.75 -24.98
C SER A 27 -8.09 -29.75 -24.46
N ALA A 28 -8.51 -29.90 -23.22
CA ALA A 28 -9.11 -28.78 -22.52
C ALA A 28 -8.05 -27.69 -22.61
N GLN A 29 -8.33 -26.64 -23.36
CA GLN A 29 -7.61 -25.41 -23.25
C GLN A 29 -7.95 -24.98 -21.82
N GLU A 30 -7.02 -25.11 -20.88
CA GLU A 30 -7.08 -24.38 -19.63
C GLU A 30 -7.17 -22.93 -20.11
N ASP A 31 -8.33 -22.31 -19.93
CA ASP A 31 -8.45 -20.88 -20.09
C ASP A 31 -7.48 -20.32 -19.06
N ASP A 32 -6.38 -19.71 -19.50
CA ASP A 32 -5.41 -19.06 -18.63
C ASP A 32 -6.18 -18.08 -17.74
N LYS A 33 -6.01 -18.19 -16.41
CA LYS A 33 -6.63 -17.23 -15.49
C LYS A 33 -6.17 -15.81 -15.87
N PRO A 34 -7.01 -14.78 -15.73
CA PRO A 34 -6.55 -13.41 -15.88
C PRO A 34 -5.50 -13.08 -14.80
N THR A 35 -4.50 -12.29 -15.18
CA THR A 35 -3.41 -11.91 -14.29
C THR A 35 -3.85 -10.87 -13.26
N ALA A 36 -3.24 -10.90 -12.06
CA ALA A 36 -3.55 -9.95 -11.01
C ALA A 36 -2.32 -9.49 -10.22
N ALA A 37 -2.40 -8.24 -9.74
CA ALA A 37 -1.56 -7.72 -8.67
C ALA A 37 -2.42 -7.49 -7.41
N VAL A 38 -1.88 -7.79 -6.22
CA VAL A 38 -2.64 -7.69 -4.96
C VAL A 38 -1.83 -6.95 -3.91
N SER A 39 -2.44 -5.94 -3.25
CA SER A 39 -1.83 -5.28 -2.10
C SER A 39 -2.48 -5.71 -0.80
N LEU A 40 -1.63 -6.04 0.19
CA LEU A 40 -1.98 -6.40 1.55
C LEU A 40 -1.30 -5.46 2.53
N GLY A 41 -1.87 -5.33 3.72
CA GLY A 41 -1.23 -4.62 4.82
C GLY A 41 -2.14 -3.62 5.50
N ASP A 42 -1.52 -2.51 5.91
CA ASP A 42 -2.13 -1.49 6.74
C ASP A 42 -2.53 -0.21 5.97
N SER A 43 -2.71 0.89 6.70
CA SER A 43 -3.14 2.19 6.17
C SER A 43 -2.19 2.80 5.12
N TYR A 44 -0.88 2.51 5.19
CA TYR A 44 0.09 3.09 4.25
C TYR A 44 -0.06 2.55 2.83
N ILE A 45 -0.58 1.33 2.68
CA ILE A 45 -0.84 0.73 1.37
C ILE A 45 -2.34 0.66 1.04
N SER A 46 -3.24 0.76 2.05
CA SER A 46 -4.68 0.90 1.77
C SER A 46 -4.99 2.20 1.03
N GLY A 47 -4.16 3.22 1.21
CA GLY A 47 -4.32 4.54 0.60
C GLY A 47 -4.98 5.55 1.51
N GLU A 48 -4.96 5.34 2.84
CA GLU A 48 -5.44 6.32 3.80
C GLU A 48 -4.78 7.68 3.57
N ALA A 49 -5.53 8.77 3.76
CA ALA A 49 -5.17 10.14 3.37
C ALA A 49 -5.04 10.41 1.86
N GLY A 50 -5.20 9.44 0.97
CA GLY A 50 -5.28 9.66 -0.48
C GLY A 50 -6.37 10.64 -0.92
N ARG A 51 -7.28 10.98 -0.02
CA ARG A 51 -8.26 12.05 -0.15
C ARG A 51 -7.64 13.43 -0.36
N TRP A 52 -6.44 13.71 0.15
CA TRP A 52 -5.89 15.05 0.25
C TRP A 52 -4.86 15.36 -0.83
N GLN A 53 -5.13 16.38 -1.65
CA GLN A 53 -4.16 16.96 -2.59
C GLN A 53 -3.37 18.08 -1.89
N GLY A 54 -2.46 17.70 -0.99
CA GLY A 54 -1.74 18.60 -0.11
C GLY A 54 -2.40 18.77 1.25
N ASN A 55 -2.03 19.83 1.97
CA ASN A 55 -2.48 20.12 3.31
C ASN A 55 -3.13 21.51 3.39
N ALA A 56 -4.43 21.60 3.60
CA ALA A 56 -5.11 22.87 3.83
C ALA A 56 -5.05 23.25 5.30
N SER A 57 -4.47 24.40 5.60
CA SER A 57 -4.78 25.07 6.86
C SER A 57 -6.25 25.51 6.85
N SER A 58 -6.88 25.54 8.00
CA SER A 58 -8.27 25.81 8.35
C SER A 58 -9.12 26.75 7.49
N ASN A 59 -9.16 26.61 6.17
CA ASN A 59 -10.20 27.26 5.40
C ASN A 59 -11.45 26.38 5.42
N TRP A 60 -12.36 26.70 6.32
CA TRP A 60 -13.62 25.99 6.53
C TRP A 60 -14.50 25.87 5.27
N ALA A 61 -14.32 26.78 4.30
CA ALA A 61 -15.23 26.88 3.17
C ALA A 61 -14.94 25.85 2.08
N ASP A 62 -13.67 25.59 1.77
CA ASP A 62 -13.27 24.74 0.66
C ASP A 62 -11.97 23.93 0.91
N ARG A 63 -11.39 24.07 2.10
CA ARG A 63 -10.09 23.44 2.43
C ARG A 63 -9.04 23.74 1.36
N ASN A 64 -9.08 24.94 0.79
CA ASN A 64 -8.24 25.42 -0.30
C ASN A 64 -8.23 24.53 -1.55
N GLY A 65 -9.31 23.77 -1.79
CA GLY A 65 -9.42 22.86 -2.92
C GLY A 65 -8.57 21.59 -2.78
N THR A 66 -8.02 21.32 -1.59
CA THR A 66 -7.17 20.15 -1.38
C THR A 66 -7.95 18.87 -1.05
N ASP A 67 -9.22 18.98 -0.70
CA ASP A 67 -10.05 17.83 -0.32
C ASP A 67 -10.82 17.25 -1.52
N ARG A 68 -10.40 16.11 -2.00
CA ARG A 68 -11.02 15.37 -3.12
C ARG A 68 -12.43 14.85 -2.79
N ALA A 69 -12.77 14.73 -1.51
CA ALA A 69 -14.11 14.37 -1.05
C ALA A 69 -15.12 15.53 -1.13
N ALA A 70 -14.72 16.71 -1.63
CA ALA A 70 -15.62 17.85 -1.81
C ALA A 70 -16.68 17.53 -2.89
N ALA A 71 -17.89 17.21 -2.44
CA ALA A 71 -18.97 16.71 -3.31
C ALA A 71 -19.82 17.83 -3.88
N ARG A 72 -20.23 18.80 -3.06
CA ARG A 72 -21.20 19.82 -3.45
C ARG A 72 -20.99 21.15 -2.72
N ARG A 73 -20.95 22.23 -3.49
CA ARG A 73 -21.01 23.57 -2.93
C ARG A 73 -22.47 24.01 -2.71
N SER A 74 -22.78 24.42 -1.47
CA SER A 74 -24.06 25.01 -1.11
C SER A 74 -23.89 26.46 -0.66
N TRP A 75 -25.00 27.16 -0.37
CA TRP A 75 -24.94 28.50 0.25
C TRP A 75 -24.24 28.51 1.62
N PHE A 76 -24.25 27.34 2.31
CA PHE A 76 -23.67 27.18 3.66
C PHE A 76 -22.26 26.56 3.64
N GLY A 77 -21.65 26.36 2.47
CA GLY A 77 -20.33 25.75 2.32
C GLY A 77 -20.31 24.49 1.47
N TRP A 78 -19.21 23.74 1.54
CA TRP A 78 -19.05 22.45 0.87
C TRP A 78 -19.62 21.32 1.73
N SER A 79 -20.25 20.34 1.09
CA SER A 79 -20.42 19.01 1.66
C SER A 79 -19.28 18.09 1.22
N TYR A 80 -18.89 17.20 2.10
CA TYR A 80 -17.81 16.24 1.85
C TYR A 80 -18.41 14.84 1.90
N THR A 81 -18.02 14.01 0.97
CA THR A 81 -18.48 12.63 0.81
C THR A 81 -17.23 11.77 0.61
N GLN A 82 -16.78 11.15 1.68
CA GLN A 82 -15.52 10.39 1.72
C GLN A 82 -15.57 9.18 0.78
N GLU A 83 -16.75 8.63 0.56
CA GLU A 83 -17.01 7.52 -0.36
C GLU A 83 -16.65 7.86 -1.82
N LEU A 84 -16.50 9.14 -2.17
CA LEU A 84 -15.96 9.54 -3.49
C LEU A 84 -14.50 9.13 -3.69
N VAL A 85 -13.77 8.90 -2.60
CA VAL A 85 -12.35 8.53 -2.60
C VAL A 85 -12.16 7.09 -2.12
N TYR A 86 -12.84 6.72 -1.04
CA TYR A 86 -12.64 5.42 -0.37
C TYR A 86 -13.71 4.38 -0.73
N GLY A 87 -14.72 4.76 -1.54
CA GLY A 87 -15.83 3.88 -1.85
C GLY A 87 -16.52 3.34 -0.57
N ASP A 88 -17.06 2.14 -0.66
CA ASP A 88 -17.74 1.46 0.46
C ASP A 88 -16.81 1.16 1.64
N THR A 89 -15.48 1.20 1.42
CA THR A 89 -14.50 0.91 2.47
C THR A 89 -14.34 2.02 3.49
N TYR A 90 -14.90 3.21 3.24
CA TYR A 90 -15.00 4.26 4.24
C TYR A 90 -15.90 3.85 5.41
N GLU A 91 -17.06 3.24 5.12
CA GLU A 91 -17.99 2.78 6.16
C GLU A 91 -17.41 1.66 7.03
N THR A 92 -16.55 0.82 6.45
CA THR A 92 -15.86 -0.25 7.20
C THR A 92 -14.62 0.24 7.95
N GLY A 93 -14.07 1.40 7.57
CA GLY A 93 -12.84 1.94 8.13
C GLY A 93 -11.55 1.33 7.53
N CYS A 94 -11.63 0.59 6.41
CA CYS A 94 -10.43 0.14 5.70
C CYS A 94 -9.78 1.23 4.86
N ASN A 95 -10.52 2.30 4.52
CA ASN A 95 -10.06 3.52 3.86
C ASN A 95 -9.19 3.27 2.62
N ARG A 96 -9.65 2.38 1.73
CA ARG A 96 -9.00 2.09 0.44
C ARG A 96 -9.28 3.19 -0.55
N SER A 97 -8.29 4.04 -0.81
CA SER A 97 -8.49 5.11 -1.78
C SER A 97 -8.34 4.63 -3.22
N ASP A 98 -9.00 5.37 -4.11
CA ASP A 98 -8.89 5.20 -5.56
C ASP A 98 -7.47 5.47 -6.12
N VAL A 99 -6.59 6.05 -5.29
CA VAL A 99 -5.18 6.32 -5.60
C VAL A 99 -4.23 5.58 -4.65
N ALA A 100 -4.70 4.50 -4.04
CA ALA A 100 -3.82 3.64 -3.24
C ALA A 100 -2.57 3.21 -4.06
N PRO A 101 -1.42 2.98 -3.42
CA PRO A 101 -0.16 2.79 -4.14
C PRO A 101 -0.22 1.76 -5.25
N LEU A 102 -0.74 0.56 -4.98
CA LEU A 102 -0.84 -0.47 -6.00
C LEU A 102 -1.76 -0.07 -7.16
N LEU A 103 -2.88 0.61 -6.87
CA LEU A 103 -3.82 1.05 -7.91
C LEU A 103 -3.23 2.17 -8.78
N SER A 104 -2.29 2.95 -8.22
CA SER A 104 -1.57 4.01 -8.93
C SER A 104 -0.32 3.53 -9.66
N ALA A 105 0.13 2.31 -9.42
CA ALA A 105 1.30 1.72 -10.06
C ALA A 105 1.08 1.37 -11.53
N GLU A 106 -0.18 1.21 -11.97
CA GLU A 106 -0.54 0.89 -13.36
C GLU A 106 0.27 -0.29 -13.94
N LEU A 107 0.40 -1.39 -13.15
CA LEU A 107 1.15 -2.58 -13.54
C LEU A 107 0.54 -3.27 -14.77
N ASP A 108 1.36 -3.96 -15.55
CA ASP A 108 0.93 -4.75 -16.73
C ASP A 108 0.27 -6.07 -16.29
N THR A 109 -0.85 -5.97 -15.57
CA THR A 109 -1.71 -7.07 -15.15
C THR A 109 -3.15 -6.75 -15.55
N ASP A 110 -3.98 -7.79 -15.76
CA ASP A 110 -5.38 -7.60 -16.16
C ASP A 110 -6.19 -6.86 -15.11
N THR A 111 -5.79 -6.99 -13.81
CA THR A 111 -6.45 -6.31 -12.70
C THR A 111 -5.54 -6.11 -11.49
N SER A 112 -5.88 -5.15 -10.62
CA SER A 112 -5.23 -4.92 -9.34
C SER A 112 -6.26 -4.94 -8.22
N PHE A 113 -5.96 -5.66 -7.14
CA PHE A 113 -6.77 -5.74 -5.93
C PHE A 113 -6.08 -5.09 -4.75
N ASN A 114 -6.75 -4.15 -4.11
CA ASN A 114 -6.30 -3.61 -2.83
C ASN A 114 -7.15 -4.22 -1.71
N ILE A 115 -6.60 -5.18 -0.95
CA ILE A 115 -7.24 -5.80 0.20
C ILE A 115 -6.63 -5.36 1.53
N ALA A 116 -5.67 -4.42 1.50
CA ALA A 116 -5.14 -3.79 2.70
C ALA A 116 -6.24 -3.04 3.47
N CYS A 117 -6.06 -2.85 4.76
CA CYS A 117 -7.06 -2.20 5.60
C CYS A 117 -6.39 -1.30 6.64
N ALA A 118 -6.86 -0.06 6.77
CA ALA A 118 -6.35 0.89 7.75
C ALA A 118 -6.42 0.30 9.18
N GLY A 119 -5.36 0.50 9.95
CA GLY A 119 -5.24 -0.05 11.31
C GLY A 119 -4.88 -1.54 11.40
N ALA A 120 -4.74 -2.25 10.28
CA ALA A 120 -4.38 -3.66 10.31
C ALA A 120 -2.98 -3.89 10.89
N SER A 121 -2.85 -4.88 11.75
CA SER A 121 -1.60 -5.44 12.25
C SER A 121 -1.25 -6.72 11.50
N THR A 122 -0.08 -7.29 11.78
CA THR A 122 0.32 -8.59 11.21
C THR A 122 -0.71 -9.70 11.50
N ASN A 123 -1.38 -9.67 12.65
CA ASN A 123 -2.45 -10.62 12.99
C ASN A 123 -3.69 -10.51 12.08
N ASN A 124 -3.86 -9.43 11.35
CA ASN A 124 -4.95 -9.25 10.39
C ASN A 124 -4.54 -9.66 8.98
N VAL A 125 -3.22 -9.78 8.73
CA VAL A 125 -2.68 -10.24 7.45
C VAL A 125 -2.52 -11.75 7.41
N ILE A 126 -1.94 -12.37 8.47
CA ILE A 126 -1.75 -13.83 8.54
C ILE A 126 -3.07 -14.58 8.42
N SER A 127 -3.04 -15.80 7.87
CA SER A 127 -4.24 -16.61 7.66
C SER A 127 -4.92 -17.02 8.97
N ALA A 128 -6.22 -17.28 8.92
CA ALA A 128 -6.96 -17.79 10.07
C ALA A 128 -6.39 -19.13 10.59
N SER A 129 -5.81 -19.95 9.73
CA SER A 129 -5.14 -21.20 10.09
C SER A 129 -3.85 -20.98 10.89
N SER A 130 -3.18 -19.87 10.70
CA SER A 130 -2.00 -19.43 11.46
C SER A 130 -2.37 -18.59 12.71
N GLY A 131 -3.65 -18.41 13.00
CA GLY A 131 -4.13 -17.64 14.13
C GLY A 131 -4.54 -16.22 13.79
N GLY A 132 -4.63 -15.88 12.50
CA GLY A 132 -5.11 -14.59 12.02
C GLY A 132 -6.55 -14.29 12.43
N VAL A 133 -6.84 -13.02 12.60
CA VAL A 133 -8.14 -12.53 13.05
C VAL A 133 -8.73 -11.50 12.08
N SER A 134 -10.05 -11.49 11.99
CA SER A 134 -10.79 -10.51 11.20
C SER A 134 -10.52 -9.08 11.66
N HIS A 135 -10.53 -8.14 10.73
CA HIS A 135 -10.38 -6.71 10.98
C HIS A 135 -11.45 -5.93 10.21
N ASN A 136 -12.09 -4.98 10.86
CA ASN A 136 -13.13 -4.13 10.26
C ASN A 136 -14.24 -4.91 9.51
N GLY A 137 -14.57 -6.11 9.98
CA GLY A 137 -15.59 -6.98 9.40
C GLY A 137 -15.11 -7.83 8.24
N GLU A 138 -13.86 -7.71 7.83
CA GLU A 138 -13.24 -8.54 6.79
C GLU A 138 -12.45 -9.70 7.39
N ILE A 139 -12.40 -10.83 6.67
CA ILE A 139 -11.57 -12.00 7.05
C ILE A 139 -10.07 -11.66 6.90
N PRO A 140 -9.15 -12.43 7.49
CA PRO A 140 -7.71 -12.22 7.34
C PRO A 140 -7.28 -12.04 5.88
N GLN A 141 -6.32 -11.16 5.64
CA GLN A 141 -5.97 -10.77 4.26
C GLN A 141 -5.34 -11.91 3.46
N ALA A 142 -4.59 -12.82 4.09
CA ALA A 142 -4.07 -14.01 3.40
C ALA A 142 -5.20 -14.97 2.95
N ASP A 143 -6.31 -15.04 3.70
CA ASP A 143 -7.48 -15.82 3.29
C ASP A 143 -8.24 -15.13 2.16
N GLN A 144 -8.26 -13.80 2.11
CA GLN A 144 -8.79 -13.04 0.97
C GLN A 144 -7.93 -13.26 -0.28
N LEU A 145 -6.60 -13.21 -0.13
CA LEU A 145 -5.65 -13.50 -1.23
C LEU A 145 -5.87 -14.91 -1.78
N ALA A 146 -6.01 -15.91 -0.92
CA ALA A 146 -6.31 -17.29 -1.35
C ALA A 146 -7.58 -17.34 -2.20
N SER A 147 -8.62 -16.58 -1.82
CA SER A 147 -9.86 -16.52 -2.59
C SER A 147 -9.70 -15.84 -3.96
N ILE A 148 -8.84 -14.82 -4.05
CA ILE A 148 -8.48 -14.16 -5.31
C ILE A 148 -7.72 -15.13 -6.21
N ALA A 149 -6.72 -15.81 -5.68
CA ALA A 149 -5.86 -16.74 -6.40
C ALA A 149 -6.61 -17.98 -6.96
N GLU A 150 -7.80 -18.32 -6.43
CA GLU A 150 -8.68 -19.31 -7.06
C GLU A 150 -9.11 -18.91 -8.47
N SER A 151 -9.26 -17.61 -8.74
CA SER A 151 -9.84 -17.08 -9.98
C SER A 151 -8.84 -16.33 -10.87
N TYR A 152 -7.70 -15.89 -10.30
CA TYR A 152 -6.67 -15.10 -10.96
C TYR A 152 -5.32 -15.77 -10.83
N ASP A 153 -4.44 -15.51 -11.78
CA ASP A 153 -3.00 -15.79 -11.72
C ASP A 153 -2.31 -14.57 -11.07
N VAL A 154 -1.89 -14.72 -9.81
CA VAL A 154 -1.36 -13.60 -9.03
C VAL A 154 0.13 -13.46 -9.30
N GLU A 155 0.52 -12.49 -10.11
CA GLU A 155 1.92 -12.25 -10.48
C GLU A 155 2.71 -11.43 -9.45
N VAL A 156 2.03 -10.48 -8.76
CA VAL A 156 2.68 -9.57 -7.82
C VAL A 156 1.83 -9.38 -6.58
N VAL A 157 2.45 -9.56 -5.42
CA VAL A 157 1.89 -9.20 -4.11
C VAL A 157 2.74 -8.11 -3.48
N VAL A 158 2.14 -6.98 -3.13
CA VAL A 158 2.81 -5.89 -2.42
C VAL A 158 2.30 -5.83 -0.99
N LEU A 159 3.22 -5.94 -0.03
CA LEU A 159 2.92 -5.98 1.41
C LEU A 159 3.51 -4.77 2.13
N SER A 160 2.70 -4.11 2.97
CA SER A 160 3.14 -3.08 3.91
C SER A 160 2.45 -3.30 5.25
N VAL A 161 3.16 -3.83 6.24
CA VAL A 161 2.59 -4.15 7.56
C VAL A 161 3.66 -4.16 8.65
N GLY A 162 3.25 -3.98 9.90
CA GLY A 162 4.09 -4.04 11.09
C GLY A 162 4.13 -2.73 11.88
N GLY A 163 3.77 -1.60 11.28
CA GLY A 163 3.71 -0.31 11.96
C GLY A 163 2.71 -0.29 13.12
N ASN A 164 1.54 -0.88 12.92
CA ASN A 164 0.51 -0.98 13.97
C ASN A 164 0.89 -1.96 15.10
N ASP A 165 1.66 -3.00 14.81
CA ASP A 165 2.24 -3.90 15.82
C ASP A 165 3.20 -3.16 16.74
N LEU A 166 3.93 -2.18 16.23
CA LEU A 166 4.81 -1.31 16.99
C LEU A 166 4.06 -0.21 17.76
N GLY A 167 2.80 0.06 17.40
CA GLY A 167 1.96 1.10 18.01
C GLY A 167 2.24 2.49 17.44
N PHE A 168 2.42 2.63 16.13
CA PHE A 168 2.70 3.91 15.49
C PHE A 168 1.73 5.02 15.88
N SER A 169 0.43 4.71 15.93
CA SER A 169 -0.59 5.70 16.33
C SER A 169 -0.37 6.19 17.76
N ASP A 170 -0.04 5.29 18.70
CA ASP A 170 0.25 5.65 20.10
C ASP A 170 1.47 6.55 20.19
N ILE A 171 2.56 6.21 19.44
CA ILE A 171 3.79 7.00 19.37
C ILE A 171 3.49 8.43 18.91
N ILE A 172 2.72 8.58 17.83
CA ILE A 172 2.35 9.89 17.29
C ILE A 172 1.54 10.68 18.30
N ILE A 173 0.53 10.06 18.92
CA ILE A 173 -0.33 10.68 19.92
C ILE A 173 0.50 11.16 21.12
N ASP A 174 1.40 10.34 21.64
CA ASP A 174 2.24 10.67 22.79
C ASP A 174 3.18 11.84 22.48
N CYS A 175 3.80 11.85 21.30
CA CYS A 175 4.65 12.96 20.87
C CYS A 175 3.85 14.26 20.69
N VAL A 176 2.66 14.20 20.11
CA VAL A 176 1.74 15.35 19.97
C VAL A 176 1.29 15.87 21.32
N ILE A 177 0.93 14.99 22.26
CA ILE A 177 0.55 15.36 23.63
C ILE A 177 1.75 15.99 24.36
N GLY A 178 2.91 15.34 24.27
CA GLY A 178 4.15 15.85 24.86
C GLY A 178 4.46 17.29 24.40
N TYR A 179 4.37 17.52 23.10
CA TYR A 179 4.59 18.85 22.51
C TYR A 179 3.53 19.88 22.95
N THR A 180 2.25 19.51 22.88
CA THR A 180 1.14 20.48 23.10
C THR A 180 0.90 20.81 24.54
N THR A 181 1.30 19.95 25.48
CA THR A 181 1.04 20.11 26.93
C THR A 181 2.25 20.59 27.73
N SER A 182 3.47 20.58 27.18
CA SER A 182 4.66 20.99 27.91
C SER A 182 5.20 22.36 27.46
N PRO A 183 5.79 23.12 28.41
CA PRO A 183 6.35 24.42 28.08
C PRO A 183 7.75 24.28 27.46
N ARG A 184 8.13 25.22 26.61
CA ARG A 184 9.42 25.26 25.92
C ARG A 184 10.65 25.06 26.83
N PHE A 185 10.61 25.59 28.07
CA PHE A 185 11.74 25.50 29.00
C PHE A 185 11.83 24.16 29.72
N ALA A 186 10.82 23.32 29.55
CA ALA A 186 10.77 21.95 30.08
C ALA A 186 9.95 21.08 29.10
N PRO A 187 10.53 20.80 27.90
CA PRO A 187 9.86 19.99 26.90
C PRO A 187 9.64 18.56 27.42
N ASN A 188 8.45 18.05 27.23
CA ASN A 188 8.15 16.63 27.43
C ASN A 188 8.29 15.94 26.07
N THR A 189 9.43 15.33 25.85
CA THR A 189 9.73 14.56 24.62
C THR A 189 9.21 13.13 24.75
N CYS A 190 8.71 12.55 23.67
CA CYS A 190 8.21 11.17 23.66
C CYS A 190 9.33 10.14 23.40
N ALA A 191 10.43 10.56 22.78
CA ALA A 191 11.47 9.68 22.25
C ALA A 191 12.04 8.69 23.27
N ASP A 192 12.31 9.14 24.53
CA ASP A 192 12.95 8.27 25.51
C ASP A 192 12.05 7.13 25.96
N GLU A 193 10.74 7.41 26.20
CA GLU A 193 9.76 6.40 26.58
C GLU A 193 9.45 5.47 25.40
N GLN A 194 9.28 6.03 24.24
CA GLN A 194 8.90 5.26 23.05
C GLN A 194 10.02 4.36 22.53
N ARG A 195 11.31 4.68 22.76
CA ARG A 195 12.43 3.76 22.45
C ARG A 195 12.27 2.42 23.13
N ASP A 196 11.94 2.43 24.42
CA ASP A 196 11.80 1.20 25.22
C ASP A 196 10.59 0.39 24.74
N VAL A 197 9.46 1.05 24.47
CA VAL A 197 8.23 0.43 23.95
C VAL A 197 8.49 -0.24 22.60
N VAL A 198 9.13 0.47 21.67
CA VAL A 198 9.45 -0.07 20.35
C VAL A 198 10.44 -1.23 20.44
N ALA A 199 11.48 -1.10 21.28
CA ALA A 199 12.45 -2.18 21.46
C ALA A 199 11.81 -3.47 22.02
N GLU A 200 10.82 -3.34 22.88
CA GLU A 200 10.04 -4.47 23.42
C GLU A 200 9.14 -5.11 22.34
N ARG A 201 8.47 -4.30 21.51
CA ARG A 201 7.50 -4.78 20.50
C ARG A 201 8.15 -5.29 19.22
N MET A 202 9.31 -4.76 18.83
CA MET A 202 9.97 -5.04 17.54
C MET A 202 10.13 -6.54 17.24
N PRO A 203 10.61 -7.41 18.16
CA PRO A 203 10.78 -8.83 17.83
C PRO A 203 9.46 -9.52 17.45
N ALA A 204 8.36 -9.16 18.11
CA ALA A 204 7.03 -9.74 17.81
C ALA A 204 6.49 -9.22 16.46
N ALA A 205 6.65 -7.92 16.19
CA ALA A 205 6.24 -7.32 14.92
C ALA A 205 6.99 -7.97 13.74
N VAL A 206 8.30 -8.11 13.84
CA VAL A 206 9.13 -8.76 12.79
C VAL A 206 8.73 -10.22 12.57
N ALA A 207 8.50 -10.97 13.65
CA ALA A 207 8.02 -12.35 13.55
C ALA A 207 6.64 -12.45 12.88
N GLY A 208 5.76 -11.48 13.16
CA GLY A 208 4.44 -11.37 12.52
C GLY A 208 4.56 -11.08 11.01
N VAL A 209 5.48 -10.19 10.60
CA VAL A 209 5.75 -9.91 9.18
C VAL A 209 6.29 -11.15 8.47
N ALA A 210 7.23 -11.87 9.07
CA ALA A 210 7.75 -13.11 8.51
C ALA A 210 6.66 -14.18 8.36
N GLN A 211 5.74 -14.29 9.33
CA GLN A 211 4.58 -15.18 9.24
C GLN A 211 3.62 -14.75 8.14
N ALA A 212 3.38 -13.44 7.98
CA ALA A 212 2.52 -12.93 6.90
C ALA A 212 3.08 -13.29 5.51
N ILE A 213 4.39 -13.15 5.29
CA ILE A 213 5.05 -13.57 4.05
C ILE A 213 4.87 -15.08 3.83
N ALA A 214 5.06 -15.89 4.88
CA ALA A 214 4.89 -17.35 4.77
C ALA A 214 3.44 -17.74 4.41
N ASP A 215 2.45 -17.08 4.99
CA ASP A 215 1.04 -17.33 4.69
C ASP A 215 0.63 -16.87 3.29
N ILE A 216 1.22 -15.78 2.79
CA ILE A 216 1.07 -15.34 1.38
C ILE A 216 1.61 -16.42 0.44
N HIS A 217 2.83 -16.92 0.68
CA HIS A 217 3.39 -18.04 -0.10
C HIS A 217 2.49 -19.26 -0.07
N GLU A 218 1.95 -19.61 1.10
CA GLU A 218 1.07 -20.78 1.23
C GLU A 218 -0.25 -20.58 0.48
N ALA A 219 -0.84 -19.38 0.53
CA ALA A 219 -2.08 -19.06 -0.17
C ALA A 219 -1.92 -19.23 -1.70
N LEU A 220 -0.85 -18.69 -2.27
CA LEU A 220 -0.56 -18.76 -3.70
C LEU A 220 -0.21 -20.19 -4.13
N ARG A 221 0.64 -20.88 -3.36
CA ARG A 221 1.01 -22.27 -3.62
C ARG A 221 -0.20 -23.22 -3.62
N LEU A 222 -1.17 -23.03 -2.71
CA LEU A 222 -2.39 -23.83 -2.66
C LEU A 222 -3.32 -23.57 -3.85
N ALA A 223 -3.28 -22.36 -4.42
CA ALA A 223 -4.00 -22.01 -5.64
C ALA A 223 -3.32 -22.54 -6.92
N GLY A 224 -2.08 -23.04 -6.80
CA GLY A 224 -1.28 -23.54 -7.92
C GLY A 224 -0.50 -22.46 -8.66
N ASP A 225 -0.37 -21.27 -8.07
CA ASP A 225 0.44 -20.19 -8.62
C ASP A 225 1.91 -20.43 -8.21
N ASP A 226 2.79 -20.61 -9.18
CA ASP A 226 4.19 -20.96 -8.97
C ASP A 226 5.17 -19.84 -9.41
N ASP A 227 4.71 -18.85 -10.17
CA ASP A 227 5.51 -17.76 -10.74
C ASP A 227 4.97 -16.39 -10.31
N TYR A 228 5.29 -16.01 -9.09
CA TYR A 228 4.86 -14.76 -8.49
C TYR A 228 6.01 -14.07 -7.74
N ARG A 229 5.83 -12.78 -7.48
CA ARG A 229 6.74 -11.95 -6.69
C ARG A 229 6.02 -11.42 -5.45
N ILE A 230 6.70 -11.46 -4.30
CA ILE A 230 6.25 -10.78 -3.09
C ILE A 230 7.20 -9.63 -2.82
N VAL A 231 6.67 -8.42 -2.74
CA VAL A 231 7.42 -7.18 -2.49
C VAL A 231 7.00 -6.66 -1.12
N LEU A 232 7.87 -6.76 -0.12
CA LEU A 232 7.68 -6.07 1.15
C LEU A 232 8.24 -4.65 1.04
N GLN A 233 7.43 -3.64 1.27
CA GLN A 233 7.87 -2.24 1.28
C GLN A 233 8.13 -1.72 2.70
N SER A 234 9.12 -0.83 2.85
CA SER A 234 9.29 -0.04 4.07
C SER A 234 8.31 1.13 4.14
N TYR A 235 8.31 1.83 5.29
CA TYR A 235 7.54 3.06 5.44
C TYR A 235 8.39 4.27 5.04
N PRO A 236 7.85 5.22 4.26
CA PRO A 236 8.51 6.50 4.01
C PRO A 236 8.53 7.33 5.30
N VAL A 237 9.54 8.20 5.42
CA VAL A 237 9.65 9.14 6.55
C VAL A 237 8.56 10.20 6.46
N PRO A 238 7.66 10.35 7.47
CA PRO A 238 6.53 11.27 7.37
C PRO A 238 6.83 12.70 7.81
N LEU A 239 7.91 12.94 8.55
CA LEU A 239 8.30 14.22 9.11
C LEU A 239 9.75 14.54 8.73
N PRO A 240 10.09 15.81 8.46
CA PRO A 240 11.48 16.21 8.23
C PRO A 240 12.29 16.12 9.53
N SER A 241 13.62 16.13 9.42
CA SER A 241 14.47 16.28 10.59
C SER A 241 14.18 17.60 11.31
N GLY A 242 14.53 17.70 12.59
CA GLY A 242 14.17 18.82 13.45
C GLY A 242 14.60 20.18 12.92
N SER A 243 15.73 20.24 12.20
CA SER A 243 16.26 21.48 11.60
C SER A 243 15.55 21.88 10.29
N GLU A 244 14.80 20.98 9.67
CA GLU A 244 14.20 21.16 8.34
C GLU A 244 12.70 21.48 8.37
N PHE A 245 12.14 21.63 9.56
CA PHE A 245 10.78 22.13 9.67
C PHE A 245 10.64 23.55 9.15
N ARG A 246 9.61 23.80 8.34
CA ARG A 246 9.26 25.14 7.82
C ARG A 246 8.92 26.14 8.92
N TYR A 247 8.34 25.70 10.01
CA TYR A 247 7.94 26.55 11.12
C TYR A 247 8.87 26.38 12.32
N PRO A 248 9.18 27.49 13.05
CA PRO A 248 9.98 27.39 14.27
C PRO A 248 9.40 26.39 15.26
N GLU A 249 10.26 25.69 15.98
CA GLU A 249 9.87 24.68 16.99
C GLU A 249 8.86 25.22 18.00
N THR A 250 8.94 26.53 18.29
CA THR A 250 8.06 27.17 19.28
C THR A 250 7.21 28.24 18.62
N GLY A 251 5.94 28.21 18.94
CA GLY A 251 4.98 29.17 18.44
C GLY A 251 3.74 28.51 17.88
N TRP A 252 2.69 29.30 17.73
CA TRP A 252 1.40 28.83 17.28
C TRP A 252 1.42 28.32 15.83
N GLN A 253 2.37 28.77 15.02
CA GLN A 253 2.42 28.43 13.59
C GLN A 253 2.69 26.94 13.36
N ARG A 254 3.60 26.34 14.13
CA ARG A 254 3.93 24.91 13.97
C ARG A 254 2.72 24.01 14.21
N THR A 255 1.92 24.32 15.23
CA THR A 255 0.72 23.56 15.58
C THR A 255 -0.48 23.91 14.70
N PHE A 256 -0.83 25.23 14.65
CA PHE A 256 -2.14 25.63 14.10
C PHE A 256 -2.12 25.97 12.61
N VAL A 257 -0.95 26.24 12.05
CA VAL A 257 -0.78 26.45 10.60
C VAL A 257 -0.19 25.19 9.97
N GLY A 258 0.95 24.72 10.49
CA GLY A 258 1.67 23.55 9.98
C GLY A 258 0.98 22.24 10.24
N GLY A 259 0.32 22.09 11.39
CA GLY A 259 -0.21 20.81 11.83
C GLY A 259 0.87 19.78 12.16
N CYS A 260 2.03 20.25 12.66
CA CYS A 260 3.17 19.39 12.98
C CYS A 260 3.66 19.63 14.41
N PRO A 261 2.83 19.34 15.43
CA PRO A 261 3.13 19.60 16.82
C PRO A 261 4.11 18.57 17.41
N PHE A 262 5.36 18.63 16.96
CA PHE A 262 6.44 17.76 17.41
C PHE A 262 7.64 18.57 17.87
N TRP A 263 8.33 18.10 18.91
CA TRP A 263 9.65 18.62 19.25
C TRP A 263 10.69 18.22 18.20
N ASN A 264 11.67 19.09 17.95
CA ASN A 264 12.72 18.77 16.99
C ASN A 264 13.45 17.47 17.34
N SER A 265 13.70 17.25 18.64
CA SER A 265 14.35 16.04 19.14
C SER A 265 13.54 14.77 18.89
N ASP A 266 12.20 14.85 18.97
CA ASP A 266 11.33 13.70 18.68
C ASP A 266 11.31 13.40 17.17
N ALA A 267 11.27 14.44 16.33
CA ALA A 267 11.41 14.26 14.90
C ALA A 267 12.79 13.69 14.51
N ASP A 268 13.87 14.21 15.10
CA ASP A 268 15.23 13.68 14.88
C ASP A 268 15.35 12.20 15.32
N TRP A 269 14.73 11.83 16.43
CA TRP A 269 14.66 10.43 16.85
C TRP A 269 13.88 9.58 15.84
N ALA A 270 12.73 10.03 15.39
CA ALA A 270 11.90 9.30 14.43
C ALA A 270 12.65 9.08 13.11
N THR A 271 13.31 10.12 12.59
CA THR A 271 14.00 10.07 11.29
C THR A 271 15.33 9.33 11.34
N ASN A 272 16.09 9.46 12.43
CA ASN A 272 17.47 8.93 12.50
C ASN A 272 17.60 7.62 13.25
N GLU A 273 16.61 7.22 14.04
CA GLU A 273 16.69 5.99 14.86
C GLU A 273 15.49 5.06 14.61
N LEU A 274 14.25 5.54 14.79
CA LEU A 274 13.06 4.68 14.76
C LEU A 274 12.81 4.09 13.36
N LEU A 275 12.65 4.94 12.36
CA LEU A 275 12.32 4.49 10.99
C LEU A 275 13.46 3.69 10.35
N PRO A 276 14.75 4.05 10.50
CA PRO A 276 15.84 3.18 10.08
C PRO A 276 15.84 1.80 10.74
N ALA A 277 15.55 1.73 12.05
CA ALA A 277 15.47 0.44 12.74
C ALA A 277 14.30 -0.42 12.20
N ILE A 278 13.14 0.18 11.93
CA ILE A 278 12.00 -0.51 11.33
C ILE A 278 12.36 -1.03 9.93
N ARG A 279 12.92 -0.17 9.07
CA ARG A 279 13.37 -0.52 7.72
C ARG A 279 14.33 -1.72 7.73
N ASP A 280 15.36 -1.67 8.58
CA ASP A 280 16.40 -2.72 8.63
C ASP A 280 15.80 -4.07 9.09
N ASN A 281 14.87 -4.03 10.03
CA ASN A 281 14.17 -5.23 10.49
C ASN A 281 13.18 -5.77 9.43
N LEU A 282 12.47 -4.92 8.71
CA LEU A 282 11.61 -5.33 7.59
C LEU A 282 12.44 -5.92 6.45
N ALA A 283 13.59 -5.33 6.10
CA ALA A 283 14.51 -5.87 5.11
C ALA A 283 15.01 -7.27 5.49
N SER A 284 15.30 -7.50 6.78
CA SER A 284 15.67 -8.80 7.29
C SER A 284 14.53 -9.81 7.19
N ALA A 285 13.31 -9.42 7.55
CA ALA A 285 12.11 -10.26 7.43
C ALA A 285 11.82 -10.64 5.97
N ALA A 286 11.97 -9.70 5.03
CA ALA A 286 11.83 -9.96 3.60
C ALA A 286 12.86 -11.00 3.12
N ALA A 287 14.14 -10.82 3.47
CA ALA A 287 15.20 -11.74 3.07
C ALA A 287 14.99 -13.16 3.65
N GLU A 288 14.58 -13.26 4.91
CA GLU A 288 14.29 -14.53 5.57
C GLU A 288 13.04 -15.23 4.99
N GLY A 289 12.02 -14.43 4.63
CA GLY A 289 10.76 -14.89 4.07
C GLY A 289 10.80 -15.20 2.57
N GLY A 290 11.88 -14.84 1.86
CA GLY A 290 11.98 -15.00 0.41
C GLY A 290 11.19 -13.95 -0.39
N ALA A 291 10.88 -12.82 0.22
CA ALA A 291 10.30 -11.65 -0.43
C ALA A 291 11.38 -10.66 -0.90
N GLU A 292 11.06 -9.87 -1.92
CA GLU A 292 11.85 -8.73 -2.33
C GLU A 292 11.62 -7.55 -1.37
N PHE A 293 12.56 -6.65 -1.27
CA PHE A 293 12.44 -5.48 -0.42
C PHE A 293 12.50 -4.19 -1.23
N LEU A 294 11.45 -3.37 -1.11
CA LEU A 294 11.38 -2.03 -1.66
C LEU A 294 11.57 -1.02 -0.52
N ASP A 295 12.74 -0.40 -0.46
CA ASP A 295 13.02 0.66 0.51
C ASP A 295 12.43 1.98 0.05
N LEU A 296 11.48 2.49 0.81
CA LEU A 296 10.79 3.76 0.59
C LEU A 296 11.24 4.85 1.58
N SER A 297 12.27 4.60 2.41
CA SER A 297 12.66 5.55 3.47
C SER A 297 12.86 6.97 2.95
N ASP A 298 13.51 7.12 1.81
CA ASP A 298 13.83 8.41 1.20
C ASP A 298 12.86 8.81 0.06
N ALA A 299 11.79 8.01 -0.15
CA ALA A 299 10.86 8.25 -1.26
C ALA A 299 10.14 9.61 -1.17
N LEU A 300 9.92 10.12 0.03
CA LEU A 300 9.23 11.39 0.26
C LEU A 300 10.15 12.47 0.84
N ASP A 301 11.47 12.33 0.74
CA ASP A 301 12.45 13.27 1.27
C ASP A 301 12.24 14.69 0.70
N GLY A 302 12.18 15.69 1.59
CA GLY A 302 11.87 17.09 1.25
C GLY A 302 10.41 17.35 0.85
N ARG A 303 9.52 16.35 0.99
CA ARG A 303 8.08 16.43 0.73
C ARG A 303 7.21 16.05 1.95
N GLU A 304 7.84 15.81 3.08
CA GLU A 304 7.19 15.45 4.33
C GLU A 304 6.26 16.56 4.82
N ALA A 305 5.38 16.24 5.73
CA ALA A 305 4.55 17.26 6.38
C ALA A 305 5.41 18.32 7.06
N CYS A 306 5.15 19.59 6.77
CA CYS A 306 5.88 20.76 7.29
C CYS A 306 7.35 20.90 6.86
N SER A 307 7.80 20.18 5.85
CA SER A 307 9.16 20.30 5.32
C SER A 307 9.43 21.70 4.74
N GLN A 308 10.68 22.18 4.86
CA GLN A 308 11.11 23.42 4.21
C GLN A 308 11.03 23.26 2.69
N GLY A 309 10.66 24.34 2.00
CA GLY A 309 10.55 24.33 0.54
C GLY A 309 9.23 23.79 0.00
N THR A 310 8.37 23.24 0.87
CA THR A 310 7.04 22.78 0.48
C THR A 310 5.95 23.80 0.81
N SER A 311 4.74 23.56 0.30
CA SER A 311 3.54 24.32 0.60
C SER A 311 2.39 23.39 1.00
N GLN A 312 1.42 23.93 1.74
CA GLN A 312 0.23 23.17 2.11
C GLN A 312 -0.82 23.08 0.99
N GLY A 313 -0.71 23.95 -0.03
CA GLY A 313 -1.63 23.94 -1.16
C GLY A 313 -1.39 22.75 -2.10
N ALA A 314 -2.36 22.50 -2.99
CA ALA A 314 -2.17 21.62 -4.12
C ALA A 314 -1.15 22.23 -5.11
N GLY A 315 -0.37 21.40 -5.79
CA GLY A 315 0.54 21.83 -6.83
C GLY A 315 1.94 21.22 -6.72
N PRO A 316 2.88 21.71 -7.52
CA PRO A 316 4.22 21.11 -7.64
C PRO A 316 5.05 21.15 -6.35
N ASP A 317 4.78 22.14 -5.46
CA ASP A 317 5.48 22.26 -4.18
C ASP A 317 4.67 21.68 -3.01
N ALA A 318 3.64 20.87 -3.27
CA ALA A 318 2.80 20.28 -2.24
C ALA A 318 3.60 19.37 -1.30
N GLU A 319 3.19 19.35 -0.02
CA GLU A 319 3.54 18.27 0.89
C GLU A 319 2.90 16.97 0.41
N TRP A 320 3.61 15.84 0.54
CA TRP A 320 3.13 14.52 0.14
C TRP A 320 2.65 13.67 1.32
N ILE A 321 2.78 14.19 2.51
CA ILE A 321 2.28 13.60 3.76
C ILE A 321 1.19 14.49 4.33
N ARG A 322 0.12 13.88 4.85
CA ARG A 322 -0.94 14.58 5.57
C ARG A 322 -0.43 15.05 6.93
N PHE A 323 -0.62 16.32 7.25
CA PHE A 323 -0.28 16.86 8.57
C PHE A 323 -1.19 16.30 9.67
N VAL A 324 -0.80 16.48 10.94
CA VAL A 324 -1.65 16.08 12.08
C VAL A 324 -2.93 16.91 12.12
N THR A 325 -4.06 16.24 12.09
CA THR A 325 -5.38 16.86 12.20
C THR A 325 -6.10 16.39 13.48
N THR A 326 -6.92 17.27 14.03
CA THR A 326 -7.77 16.94 15.19
C THR A 326 -9.13 16.36 14.80
N GLY A 327 -9.37 16.14 13.52
CA GLY A 327 -10.66 15.71 13.00
C GLY A 327 -11.73 16.81 12.92
N ILE A 328 -11.46 18.01 13.48
CA ILE A 328 -12.43 19.10 13.49
C ILE A 328 -12.25 19.98 12.24
N GLY A 329 -13.09 19.74 11.24
CA GLY A 329 -13.12 20.55 10.01
C GLY A 329 -11.93 20.37 9.05
N GLN A 330 -11.04 19.41 9.33
CA GLN A 330 -9.82 19.16 8.55
C GLN A 330 -9.71 17.69 8.09
N GLY A 331 -10.79 16.93 8.07
CA GLY A 331 -10.80 15.50 7.75
C GLY A 331 -10.70 14.63 9.00
N ASP A 332 -10.49 13.37 8.81
CA ASP A 332 -10.46 12.38 9.87
C ASP A 332 -9.08 12.36 10.55
N ALA A 333 -9.04 12.11 11.84
CA ALA A 333 -7.79 12.14 12.61
C ALA A 333 -6.83 11.02 12.17
N ASP A 334 -7.40 9.89 11.75
CA ASP A 334 -6.67 8.70 11.31
C ASP A 334 -5.87 8.94 10.03
N GLU A 335 -6.26 9.94 9.21
CA GLU A 335 -5.52 10.36 8.02
C GLU A 335 -4.18 11.05 8.35
N SER A 336 -3.93 11.43 9.63
CA SER A 336 -2.72 12.16 10.05
C SER A 336 -1.46 11.35 9.79
N VAL A 337 -0.42 12.02 9.30
CA VAL A 337 0.94 11.49 8.99
C VAL A 337 0.97 10.34 7.99
N HIS A 338 -0.10 10.14 7.23
CA HIS A 338 -0.14 9.20 6.12
C HIS A 338 0.23 9.88 4.78
N PRO A 339 0.74 9.12 3.80
CA PRO A 339 0.92 9.62 2.45
C PRO A 339 -0.41 10.16 1.89
N ASN A 340 -0.43 11.42 1.48
CA ASN A 340 -1.59 12.01 0.86
C ASN A 340 -1.71 11.61 -0.63
N PHE A 341 -2.61 12.20 -1.40
CA PHE A 341 -2.76 11.93 -2.83
C PHE A 341 -1.42 11.86 -3.58
N TYR A 342 -0.54 12.83 -3.38
CA TYR A 342 0.75 12.86 -4.07
C TYR A 342 1.71 11.80 -3.54
N GLY A 343 1.73 11.56 -2.23
CA GLY A 343 2.53 10.50 -1.63
C GLY A 343 2.09 9.11 -2.09
N GLN A 344 0.78 8.89 -2.24
CA GLN A 344 0.25 7.63 -2.77
C GLN A 344 0.69 7.40 -4.22
N LEU A 345 0.62 8.44 -5.08
CA LEU A 345 1.11 8.36 -6.46
C LEU A 345 2.61 8.09 -6.52
N ALA A 346 3.40 8.73 -5.67
CA ALA A 346 4.85 8.54 -5.63
C ALA A 346 5.23 7.10 -5.21
N ILE A 347 4.56 6.56 -4.20
CA ILE A 347 4.76 5.15 -3.79
C ILE A 347 4.31 4.22 -4.91
N GLY A 348 3.21 4.54 -5.62
CA GLY A 348 2.77 3.79 -6.78
C GLY A 348 3.82 3.74 -7.90
N ASP A 349 4.42 4.88 -8.22
CA ASP A 349 5.51 4.97 -9.20
C ASP A 349 6.74 4.14 -8.77
N CYS A 350 7.09 4.17 -7.46
CA CYS A 350 8.14 3.31 -6.90
C CYS A 350 7.84 1.81 -7.08
N ILE A 351 6.58 1.40 -6.88
CA ILE A 351 6.15 0.00 -7.09
C ILE A 351 6.27 -0.37 -8.57
N ALA A 352 5.80 0.48 -9.48
CA ALA A 352 5.89 0.26 -10.92
C ALA A 352 7.34 0.09 -11.37
N GLU A 353 8.20 1.04 -11.03
CA GLU A 353 9.64 0.99 -11.34
C GLU A 353 10.32 -0.26 -10.75
N HIS A 354 9.95 -0.69 -9.53
CA HIS A 354 10.46 -1.90 -8.90
C HIS A 354 10.06 -3.17 -9.66
N VAL A 355 8.79 -3.26 -10.05
CA VAL A 355 8.27 -4.40 -10.80
C VAL A 355 8.90 -4.45 -12.20
N ASP A 356 8.96 -3.33 -12.91
CA ASP A 356 9.55 -3.23 -14.25
C ASP A 356 11.04 -3.52 -14.28
N ALA A 357 11.77 -3.17 -13.22
CA ALA A 357 13.19 -3.47 -13.11
C ALA A 357 13.47 -4.99 -12.95
N GLY A 358 12.43 -5.81 -12.72
CA GLY A 358 12.54 -7.26 -12.50
C GLY A 358 12.91 -7.64 -11.05
N PRO A 359 13.15 -8.92 -10.74
CA PRO A 359 13.39 -9.39 -9.38
C PRO A 359 14.63 -8.77 -8.69
N GLY A 360 14.52 -8.51 -7.39
CA GLY A 360 15.61 -8.05 -6.52
C GLY A 360 15.21 -6.87 -5.65
N ASN A 361 16.04 -6.54 -4.66
CA ASN A 361 15.78 -5.40 -3.77
C ASN A 361 16.10 -4.07 -4.45
N SER A 362 15.41 -3.01 -4.03
CA SER A 362 15.66 -1.67 -4.54
C SER A 362 15.36 -0.59 -3.50
N ILE A 363 15.91 0.59 -3.75
CA ILE A 363 15.66 1.82 -2.99
C ILE A 363 14.98 2.80 -3.94
N CYS A 364 13.88 3.38 -3.52
CA CYS A 364 13.17 4.41 -4.28
C CYS A 364 13.34 5.77 -3.62
N THR A 365 13.68 6.77 -4.42
CA THR A 365 13.86 8.15 -3.98
C THR A 365 13.11 9.10 -4.92
N ASN A 366 12.73 10.27 -4.43
CA ASN A 366 12.17 11.29 -5.31
C ASN A 366 13.26 12.15 -5.95
N THR A 367 12.89 12.84 -7.02
CA THR A 367 13.71 13.89 -7.61
C THR A 367 13.34 15.24 -6.97
N PRO A 368 14.29 15.99 -6.42
CA PRO A 368 14.00 17.32 -5.86
C PRO A 368 13.27 18.22 -6.86
N GLY A 369 12.07 18.69 -6.51
CA GLY A 369 11.22 19.49 -7.39
C GLY A 369 10.47 18.69 -8.47
N GLY A 370 10.65 17.39 -8.55
CA GLY A 370 9.94 16.49 -9.46
C GLY A 370 8.49 16.24 -9.07
N SER A 371 7.76 15.63 -9.98
CA SER A 371 6.39 15.15 -9.77
C SER A 371 6.38 13.78 -9.08
N PRO A 372 5.23 13.35 -8.52
CA PRO A 372 5.09 12.01 -7.94
C PRO A 372 5.31 10.86 -8.92
N GLN A 373 5.29 11.10 -10.23
CA GLN A 373 5.52 10.12 -11.28
C GLN A 373 6.95 10.20 -11.88
N GLU A 374 7.88 10.82 -11.15
CA GLU A 374 9.29 10.95 -11.55
C GLU A 374 10.20 10.41 -10.45
N MET A 375 9.79 9.29 -9.87
CA MET A 375 10.58 8.60 -8.84
C MET A 375 11.81 7.92 -9.46
N VAL A 376 12.83 7.73 -8.65
CA VAL A 376 14.10 7.15 -9.10
C VAL A 376 14.38 5.88 -8.32
N LEU A 377 14.49 4.77 -9.03
CA LEU A 377 14.85 3.49 -8.44
C LEU A 377 16.35 3.23 -8.54
N THR A 378 16.96 2.74 -7.48
CA THR A 378 18.35 2.24 -7.43
C THR A 378 18.40 0.84 -6.85
N ARG A 379 19.42 0.05 -7.26
CA ARG A 379 19.67 -1.34 -6.82
C ARG A 379 21.05 -1.50 -6.23
#